data_175540e01edac70c4e6e30c353b27771
#
_entry.id   175540e01edac70c4e6e30c353b27771
#
_cell.length_a   1.000
_cell.length_b   1.000
_cell.length_c   1.000
_cell.angle_alpha   90.00
_cell.angle_beta   90.00
_cell.angle_gamma   90.00
#
_symmetry.space_group_name_H-M   'P 1'
#
loop_
_entity.id
_entity.type
_entity.pdbx_description
1 polymer ?
#
loop_
_entity_poly.entity_id
_entity_poly.type
_entity_poly.pdbx_seq_one_letter_code
_entity_poly.pdbx_strand_id
1 'polypeptide(L)'
;MSDAKPRSTAMAAGDGRPEIQPMASTTEPLPPSAGTPTPPPPTVQVRVPPRSWRSEVRAIRIVWRRELIRFQKDRMRIVTSLVQPLLFLFVLGSGLQQLSAASTHGVDLKTFIYPGVLCISVMFTAMFSAASIVWDREFGFMREMMVAPVRRSSIVIGKVFGGATVASFQGLILLALAWTVHVPYSVGLVLGVFALQLLLAFSITAFGVMIAARIKQMQSFMGVMQMIVTPMFFISGALFPSGNLPGWLAVLNRLDPITYAVSPMRTLVFDNLNLSAEATHTLNPPITWFGWAVPIALQVFVIFGLGMAMLGIAIVEFNAGE
;
A
#
# COMPACT_ATOMS: atom_id res chain seq x y z
N MET A 1 -22.35 -56.09 -25.99
CA MET A 1 -22.06 -56.66 -27.32
C MET A 1 -20.68 -56.18 -27.69
N SER A 2 -19.85 -57.16 -27.61
CA SER A 2 -18.77 -57.70 -28.45
C SER A 2 -17.53 -56.82 -28.42
N ASP A 3 -16.50 -57.14 -27.62
CA ASP A 3 -15.37 -58.05 -27.88
C ASP A 3 -14.62 -57.74 -29.19
N ALA A 4 -13.35 -57.33 -29.05
CA ALA A 4 -12.25 -57.96 -29.76
C ALA A 4 -10.89 -57.36 -29.35
N LYS A 5 -10.13 -58.25 -28.68
CA LYS A 5 -8.67 -58.19 -28.55
C LYS A 5 -8.05 -59.06 -29.62
N PRO A 6 -6.95 -58.81 -30.26
CA PRO A 6 -6.00 -59.79 -30.67
C PRO A 6 -4.59 -59.60 -30.15
N ARG A 7 -4.10 -60.52 -29.45
CA ARG A 7 -3.06 -61.55 -29.66
C ARG A 7 -1.68 -61.03 -30.18
N SER A 8 -0.77 -61.16 -29.26
CA SER A 8 0.63 -61.64 -29.31
C SER A 8 1.08 -62.31 -30.61
N THR A 9 2.22 -61.89 -31.13
CA THR A 9 3.15 -62.75 -31.85
C THR A 9 4.56 -62.42 -31.41
N ALA A 10 5.15 -63.37 -30.66
CA ALA A 10 6.56 -63.39 -30.34
C ALA A 10 7.33 -63.81 -31.57
N MET A 11 8.42 -63.17 -31.90
CA MET A 11 9.43 -63.68 -32.80
C MET A 11 10.81 -63.43 -32.21
N ALA A 12 11.42 -64.52 -31.77
CA ALA A 12 12.77 -64.63 -31.29
C ALA A 12 13.74 -64.57 -32.49
N ALA A 13 14.75 -63.72 -32.42
CA ALA A 13 15.93 -63.83 -33.25
C ALA A 13 17.17 -63.19 -32.56
N GLY A 14 18.12 -64.04 -32.27
CA GLY A 14 19.52 -63.84 -32.55
C GLY A 14 20.32 -62.92 -31.60
N ASP A 15 20.80 -63.57 -30.58
CA ASP A 15 21.90 -63.13 -29.74
C ASP A 15 23.19 -62.99 -30.57
N GLY A 16 23.77 -61.86 -30.66
CA GLY A 16 25.04 -61.55 -31.32
C GLY A 16 25.76 -60.41 -30.65
N ARG A 17 25.93 -60.49 -29.33
CA ARG A 17 26.80 -59.57 -28.63
C ARG A 17 28.25 -60.11 -28.57
N PRO A 18 29.22 -59.34 -29.05
CA PRO A 18 30.64 -59.70 -28.76
C PRO A 18 30.92 -59.49 -27.28
N GLU A 19 31.38 -60.58 -26.67
CA GLU A 19 31.90 -60.62 -25.30
C GLU A 19 33.12 -59.73 -25.15
N ILE A 20 32.90 -58.52 -24.53
CA ILE A 20 34.01 -57.63 -24.20
C ILE A 20 34.63 -58.16 -22.90
N GLN A 21 35.76 -58.81 -23.02
CA GLN A 21 36.63 -59.16 -21.87
C GLN A 21 37.02 -57.88 -21.12
N PRO A 22 36.92 -57.81 -19.78
CA PRO A 22 37.43 -56.69 -19.02
C PRO A 22 38.97 -56.71 -19.05
N MET A 23 39.56 -55.75 -19.72
CA MET A 23 41.00 -55.44 -19.55
C MET A 23 41.25 -55.06 -18.09
N ALA A 24 41.97 -55.92 -17.40
CA ALA A 24 42.50 -55.60 -16.07
C ALA A 24 43.44 -54.39 -16.20
N SER A 25 42.92 -53.21 -15.88
CA SER A 25 43.75 -52.01 -15.71
C SER A 25 44.51 -52.12 -14.39
N THR A 26 45.73 -52.54 -14.45
CA THR A 26 46.70 -52.38 -13.35
C THR A 26 47.01 -50.88 -13.24
N THR A 27 46.16 -50.13 -12.52
CA THR A 27 46.45 -48.76 -12.13
C THR A 27 47.46 -48.82 -10.96
N GLU A 28 48.70 -48.68 -11.27
CA GLU A 28 49.72 -48.38 -10.28
C GLU A 28 49.39 -47.03 -9.63
N PRO A 29 49.29 -46.94 -8.29
CA PRO A 29 48.98 -45.69 -7.65
C PRO A 29 50.14 -44.70 -7.88
N LEU A 30 49.84 -43.62 -8.62
CA LEU A 30 50.74 -42.49 -8.75
C LEU A 30 51.15 -41.98 -7.35
N PRO A 31 52.44 -41.75 -7.08
CA PRO A 31 52.88 -41.18 -5.82
C PRO A 31 52.19 -39.82 -5.63
N PRO A 32 51.77 -39.46 -4.39
CA PRO A 32 51.16 -38.17 -4.12
C PRO A 32 52.13 -37.08 -4.55
N SER A 33 51.81 -36.34 -5.59
CA SER A 33 52.54 -35.15 -5.96
C SER A 33 52.50 -34.22 -4.75
N ALA A 34 53.65 -33.93 -4.17
CA ALA A 34 53.81 -32.89 -3.16
C ALA A 34 53.41 -31.55 -3.80
N GLY A 35 52.08 -31.33 -3.83
CA GLY A 35 51.52 -30.07 -4.29
C GLY A 35 52.06 -28.95 -3.40
N THR A 36 52.80 -28.08 -3.96
CA THR A 36 53.09 -26.79 -3.35
C THR A 36 51.81 -26.21 -2.82
N PRO A 37 51.69 -25.85 -1.52
CA PRO A 37 50.48 -25.28 -0.95
C PRO A 37 50.12 -24.03 -1.75
N THR A 38 48.99 -24.12 -2.46
CA THR A 38 48.43 -22.96 -3.17
C THR A 38 48.25 -21.85 -2.15
N PRO A 39 48.83 -20.67 -2.36
CA PRO A 39 48.64 -19.56 -1.42
C PRO A 39 47.14 -19.32 -1.25
N PRO A 40 46.68 -19.10 -0.02
CA PRO A 40 45.27 -18.84 0.24
C PRO A 40 44.84 -17.65 -0.64
N PRO A 41 43.61 -17.73 -1.23
CA PRO A 41 43.11 -16.63 -2.05
C PRO A 41 43.16 -15.32 -1.26
N PRO A 42 43.52 -14.20 -1.90
CA PRO A 42 43.67 -12.93 -1.21
C PRO A 42 42.35 -12.63 -0.49
N THR A 43 42.40 -12.61 0.83
CA THR A 43 41.28 -12.19 1.66
C THR A 43 41.05 -10.70 1.45
N VAL A 44 40.11 -10.36 0.58
CA VAL A 44 39.64 -8.98 0.42
C VAL A 44 38.93 -8.60 1.72
N GLN A 45 39.60 -7.85 2.58
CA GLN A 45 38.95 -7.27 3.74
C GLN A 45 37.92 -6.24 3.27
N VAL A 46 36.64 -6.65 3.17
CA VAL A 46 35.57 -5.74 2.93
C VAL A 46 35.40 -4.88 4.20
N ARG A 47 35.95 -3.67 4.17
CA ARG A 47 35.69 -2.67 5.22
C ARG A 47 34.22 -2.32 5.17
N VAL A 48 33.45 -2.90 6.07
CA VAL A 48 32.07 -2.47 6.31
C VAL A 48 32.16 -1.09 6.97
N PRO A 49 31.71 0.00 6.32
CA PRO A 49 31.77 1.32 6.92
C PRO A 49 30.98 1.36 8.22
N PRO A 50 31.45 2.09 9.25
CA PRO A 50 30.73 2.19 10.52
C PRO A 50 29.35 2.75 10.29
N ARG A 51 28.35 2.17 10.98
CA ARG A 51 26.97 2.65 10.96
C ARG A 51 26.93 4.10 11.43
N SER A 52 26.51 5.01 10.55
CA SER A 52 26.38 6.42 10.86
C SER A 52 24.96 6.89 10.55
N TRP A 53 24.50 7.94 11.23
CA TRP A 53 23.22 8.59 10.93
C TRP A 53 23.08 8.95 9.45
N ARG A 54 24.18 9.38 8.83
CA ARG A 54 24.20 9.73 7.39
C ARG A 54 23.96 8.52 6.49
N SER A 55 24.40 7.32 6.88
CA SER A 55 24.13 6.09 6.13
C SER A 55 22.65 5.69 6.22
N GLU A 56 22.03 5.87 7.39
CA GLU A 56 20.60 5.56 7.58
C GLU A 56 19.70 6.50 6.78
N VAL A 57 19.96 7.82 6.82
CA VAL A 57 19.20 8.80 6.02
C VAL A 57 19.38 8.52 4.52
N ARG A 58 20.60 8.15 4.10
CA ARG A 58 20.85 7.77 2.70
C ARG A 58 20.05 6.52 2.32
N ALA A 59 19.96 5.52 3.18
CA ALA A 59 19.20 4.31 2.96
C ALA A 59 17.69 4.64 2.82
N ILE A 60 17.13 5.43 3.73
CA ILE A 60 15.74 5.91 3.65
C ILE A 60 15.49 6.59 2.30
N ARG A 61 16.38 7.51 1.90
CA ARG A 61 16.25 8.24 0.63
C ARG A 61 16.32 7.32 -0.59
N ILE A 62 17.21 6.31 -0.57
CA ILE A 62 17.35 5.35 -1.68
C ILE A 62 16.08 4.50 -1.80
N VAL A 63 15.56 3.96 -0.69
CA VAL A 63 14.33 3.17 -0.68
C VAL A 63 13.13 4.03 -1.12
N TRP A 64 12.99 5.24 -0.58
CA TRP A 64 11.99 6.20 -0.98
C TRP A 64 12.03 6.49 -2.49
N ARG A 65 13.21 6.81 -3.03
CA ARG A 65 13.40 7.09 -4.46
C ARG A 65 13.06 5.87 -5.33
N ARG A 66 13.38 4.66 -4.87
CA ARG A 66 13.05 3.41 -5.57
C ARG A 66 11.54 3.25 -5.72
N GLU A 67 10.75 3.51 -4.67
CA GLU A 67 9.29 3.43 -4.72
C GLU A 67 8.71 4.47 -5.70
N LEU A 68 9.24 5.69 -5.73
CA LEU A 68 8.80 6.72 -6.68
C LEU A 68 9.10 6.33 -8.13
N ILE A 69 10.30 5.83 -8.42
CA ILE A 69 10.67 5.40 -9.76
C ILE A 69 9.81 4.22 -10.21
N ARG A 70 9.53 3.28 -9.31
CA ARG A 70 8.64 2.14 -9.58
C ARG A 70 7.23 2.62 -9.96
N PHE A 71 6.68 3.56 -9.20
CA PHE A 71 5.38 4.14 -9.48
C PHE A 71 5.34 4.88 -10.83
N GLN A 72 6.34 5.73 -11.13
CA GLN A 72 6.40 6.47 -12.38
C GLN A 72 6.51 5.56 -13.62
N LYS A 73 7.17 4.41 -13.50
CA LYS A 73 7.30 3.44 -14.59
C LYS A 73 6.03 2.62 -14.82
N ASP A 74 5.18 2.48 -13.81
CA ASP A 74 3.94 1.71 -13.87
C ASP A 74 2.76 2.60 -14.29
N ARG A 75 2.77 3.01 -15.56
CA ARG A 75 1.73 3.88 -16.13
C ARG A 75 0.33 3.25 -16.04
N MET A 76 0.24 1.93 -16.25
CA MET A 76 -1.04 1.22 -16.19
C MET A 76 -1.63 1.29 -14.79
N ARG A 77 -0.81 1.14 -13.76
CA ARG A 77 -1.24 1.27 -12.37
C ARG A 77 -1.75 2.67 -12.05
N ILE A 78 -1.10 3.72 -12.57
CA ILE A 78 -1.56 5.11 -12.39
C ILE A 78 -2.95 5.29 -13.00
N VAL A 79 -3.15 4.84 -14.23
CA VAL A 79 -4.43 4.96 -14.93
C VAL A 79 -5.52 4.14 -14.23
N THR A 80 -5.27 2.87 -13.95
CA THR A 80 -6.27 1.97 -13.33
C THR A 80 -6.66 2.42 -11.93
N SER A 81 -5.74 2.99 -11.16
CA SER A 81 -6.03 3.50 -9.81
C SER A 81 -6.89 4.76 -9.79
N LEU A 82 -6.96 5.50 -10.91
CA LEU A 82 -7.85 6.65 -11.06
C LEU A 82 -9.27 6.27 -11.50
N VAL A 83 -9.43 5.13 -12.17
CA VAL A 83 -10.73 4.72 -12.73
C VAL A 83 -11.80 4.62 -11.64
N GLN A 84 -11.51 3.94 -10.53
CA GLN A 84 -12.48 3.75 -9.44
C GLN A 84 -12.91 5.08 -8.78
N PRO A 85 -12.01 5.99 -8.36
CA PRO A 85 -12.39 7.31 -7.85
C PRO A 85 -13.20 8.13 -8.83
N LEU A 86 -12.86 8.11 -10.11
CA LEU A 86 -13.59 8.84 -11.15
C LEU A 86 -14.99 8.26 -11.37
N LEU A 87 -15.15 6.94 -11.34
CA LEU A 87 -16.46 6.30 -11.40
C LEU A 87 -17.32 6.71 -10.20
N PHE A 88 -16.77 6.72 -8.98
CA PHE A 88 -17.52 7.21 -7.81
C PHE A 88 -17.93 8.67 -7.96
N LEU A 89 -17.01 9.53 -8.41
CA LEU A 89 -17.27 10.94 -8.54
C LEU A 89 -18.33 11.24 -9.61
N PHE A 90 -18.15 10.68 -10.81
CA PHE A 90 -19.01 11.02 -11.94
C PHE A 90 -20.25 10.14 -12.03
N VAL A 91 -20.13 8.83 -11.88
CA VAL A 91 -21.27 7.92 -12.04
C VAL A 91 -22.19 8.00 -10.80
N LEU A 92 -21.63 7.83 -9.60
CA LEU A 92 -22.41 7.90 -8.38
C LEU A 92 -22.91 9.32 -8.13
N GLY A 93 -22.06 10.33 -8.30
CA GLY A 93 -22.42 11.73 -8.11
C GLY A 93 -23.47 12.22 -9.08
N SER A 94 -23.48 11.77 -10.34
CA SER A 94 -24.52 12.14 -11.30
C SER A 94 -25.77 11.27 -11.15
N GLY A 95 -25.61 9.97 -10.94
CA GLY A 95 -26.72 9.01 -10.90
C GLY A 95 -27.64 9.21 -9.69
N LEU A 96 -27.08 9.63 -8.55
CA LEU A 96 -27.85 9.85 -7.33
C LEU A 96 -28.25 11.32 -7.08
N GLN A 97 -27.89 12.23 -7.96
CA GLN A 97 -28.13 13.68 -7.76
C GLN A 97 -29.60 14.01 -7.57
N GLN A 98 -30.50 13.41 -8.35
CA GLN A 98 -31.94 13.65 -8.24
C GLN A 98 -32.52 13.12 -6.91
N LEU A 99 -32.03 11.99 -6.43
CA LEU A 99 -32.47 11.37 -5.17
C LEU A 99 -31.97 12.14 -3.95
N SER A 100 -30.86 12.82 -4.05
CA SER A 100 -30.21 13.52 -2.94
C SER A 100 -30.45 15.03 -2.92
N ALA A 101 -31.08 15.59 -3.93
CA ALA A 101 -31.34 17.04 -4.04
C ALA A 101 -32.03 17.64 -2.81
N ALA A 102 -33.00 16.92 -2.22
CA ALA A 102 -33.66 17.33 -0.99
C ALA A 102 -32.78 17.23 0.27
N SER A 103 -31.77 16.34 0.26
CA SER A 103 -30.93 16.04 1.41
C SER A 103 -29.65 16.89 1.44
N THR A 104 -29.25 17.46 0.30
CA THR A 104 -27.97 18.20 0.16
C THR A 104 -28.12 19.72 0.28
N HIS A 105 -29.28 20.22 0.67
CA HIS A 105 -29.56 21.65 0.83
C HIS A 105 -29.08 22.51 -0.36
N GLY A 106 -29.26 21.98 -1.60
CA GLY A 106 -28.88 22.67 -2.83
C GLY A 106 -27.41 22.52 -3.24
N VAL A 107 -26.61 21.80 -2.47
CA VAL A 107 -25.22 21.45 -2.86
C VAL A 107 -25.23 20.31 -3.85
N ASP A 108 -24.46 20.42 -4.93
CA ASP A 108 -24.30 19.32 -5.89
C ASP A 108 -23.69 18.09 -5.16
N LEU A 109 -24.29 16.92 -5.35
CA LEU A 109 -23.83 15.69 -4.74
C LEU A 109 -22.36 15.39 -5.09
N LYS A 110 -21.90 15.74 -6.30
CA LYS A 110 -20.49 15.59 -6.70
C LYS A 110 -19.57 16.39 -5.80
N THR A 111 -19.95 17.63 -5.52
CA THR A 111 -19.19 18.53 -4.62
C THR A 111 -19.16 18.00 -3.20
N PHE A 112 -20.28 17.43 -2.73
CA PHE A 112 -20.38 16.83 -1.39
C PHE A 112 -19.48 15.58 -1.23
N ILE A 113 -19.50 14.66 -2.19
CA ILE A 113 -18.74 13.40 -2.10
C ILE A 113 -17.26 13.58 -2.46
N TYR A 114 -16.88 14.67 -3.12
CA TYR A 114 -15.54 14.90 -3.64
C TYR A 114 -14.43 14.77 -2.58
N PRO A 115 -14.50 15.41 -1.39
CA PRO A 115 -13.48 15.22 -0.34
C PRO A 115 -13.35 13.76 0.12
N GLY A 116 -14.48 13.05 0.19
CA GLY A 116 -14.51 11.63 0.51
C GLY A 116 -13.83 10.79 -0.55
N VAL A 117 -14.10 11.07 -1.84
CA VAL A 117 -13.47 10.37 -2.97
C VAL A 117 -11.94 10.59 -2.97
N LEU A 118 -11.46 11.80 -2.61
CA LEU A 118 -10.04 12.07 -2.43
C LEU A 118 -9.43 11.17 -1.34
N CYS A 119 -10.06 11.09 -0.17
CA CYS A 119 -9.59 10.25 0.93
C CYS A 119 -9.55 8.77 0.56
N ILE A 120 -10.59 8.28 -0.11
CA ILE A 120 -10.70 6.88 -0.55
C ILE A 120 -9.60 6.55 -1.56
N SER A 121 -9.37 7.42 -2.53
CA SER A 121 -8.31 7.23 -3.52
C SER A 121 -6.94 7.13 -2.88
N VAL A 122 -6.64 8.04 -1.94
CA VAL A 122 -5.40 8.03 -1.18
C VAL A 122 -5.28 6.74 -0.35
N MET A 123 -6.37 6.31 0.29
CA MET A 123 -6.41 5.06 1.06
C MET A 123 -6.05 3.85 0.21
N PHE A 124 -6.73 3.65 -0.92
CA PHE A 124 -6.45 2.51 -1.81
C PHE A 124 -5.01 2.52 -2.29
N THR A 125 -4.51 3.68 -2.75
CA THR A 125 -3.15 3.77 -3.26
C THR A 125 -2.10 3.55 -2.17
N ALA A 126 -2.32 4.07 -0.96
CA ALA A 126 -1.45 3.86 0.19
C ALA A 126 -1.36 2.37 0.58
N MET A 127 -2.51 1.69 0.64
CA MET A 127 -2.57 0.25 0.93
C MET A 127 -1.87 -0.59 -0.14
N PHE A 128 -2.14 -0.33 -1.42
CA PHE A 128 -1.43 -1.02 -2.51
C PHE A 128 0.07 -0.73 -2.54
N SER A 129 0.49 0.45 -2.07
CA SER A 129 1.91 0.76 -1.96
C SER A 129 2.60 -0.09 -0.90
N ALA A 130 1.90 -0.37 0.22
CA ALA A 130 2.40 -1.26 1.27
C ALA A 130 2.62 -2.71 0.78
N ALA A 131 1.85 -3.17 -0.22
CA ALA A 131 2.02 -4.47 -0.87
C ALA A 131 3.43 -4.69 -1.43
N SER A 132 4.16 -3.61 -1.72
CA SER A 132 5.55 -3.69 -2.20
C SER A 132 6.50 -4.42 -1.24
N ILE A 133 6.20 -4.43 0.07
CA ILE A 133 6.98 -5.17 1.08
C ILE A 133 6.77 -6.67 0.92
N VAL A 134 5.52 -7.10 0.76
CA VAL A 134 5.18 -8.51 0.58
C VAL A 134 5.80 -9.03 -0.71
N TRP A 135 5.71 -8.25 -1.79
CA TRP A 135 6.35 -8.56 -3.06
C TRP A 135 7.87 -8.69 -2.95
N ASP A 136 8.53 -7.71 -2.33
CA ASP A 136 9.98 -7.75 -2.14
C ASP A 136 10.40 -8.99 -1.31
N ARG A 137 9.53 -9.48 -0.40
CA ARG A 137 9.76 -10.69 0.39
C ARG A 137 9.53 -11.96 -0.44
N GLU A 138 8.40 -12.07 -1.15
CA GLU A 138 8.01 -13.23 -1.94
C GLU A 138 9.01 -13.52 -3.07
N PHE A 139 9.52 -12.47 -3.74
CA PHE A 139 10.51 -12.59 -4.82
C PHE A 139 11.99 -12.55 -4.34
N GLY A 140 12.23 -12.55 -3.04
CA GLY A 140 13.58 -12.62 -2.48
C GLY A 140 14.37 -11.32 -2.44
N PHE A 141 13.90 -10.24 -3.05
CA PHE A 141 14.56 -8.91 -3.03
C PHE A 141 14.78 -8.37 -1.61
N MET A 142 13.97 -8.80 -0.65
CA MET A 142 14.14 -8.41 0.75
C MET A 142 15.49 -8.91 1.29
N ARG A 143 15.93 -10.12 0.92
CA ARG A 143 17.22 -10.67 1.35
C ARG A 143 18.40 -9.85 0.84
N GLU A 144 18.33 -9.39 -0.42
CA GLU A 144 19.34 -8.53 -1.01
C GLU A 144 19.45 -7.19 -0.26
N MET A 145 18.32 -6.59 0.13
CA MET A 145 18.31 -5.34 0.90
C MET A 145 18.87 -5.53 2.31
N MET A 146 18.76 -6.72 2.90
CA MET A 146 19.25 -7.01 4.25
C MET A 146 20.76 -7.30 4.30
N VAL A 147 21.41 -7.63 3.18
CA VAL A 147 22.87 -7.75 3.10
C VAL A 147 23.55 -6.37 3.25
N ALA A 148 22.86 -5.28 2.91
CA ALA A 148 23.38 -3.94 3.11
C ALA A 148 23.54 -3.61 4.61
N PRO A 149 24.61 -2.91 5.02
CA PRO A 149 24.87 -2.56 6.42
C PRO A 149 23.99 -1.39 6.91
N VAL A 150 22.66 -1.53 6.77
CA VAL A 150 21.65 -0.53 7.17
C VAL A 150 20.66 -1.15 8.14
N ARG A 151 19.99 -0.30 8.95
CA ARG A 151 18.96 -0.78 9.87
C ARG A 151 17.69 -1.16 9.12
N ARG A 152 17.04 -2.22 9.54
CA ARG A 152 15.73 -2.63 9.01
C ARG A 152 14.68 -1.52 9.16
N SER A 153 14.72 -0.76 10.25
CA SER A 153 13.87 0.41 10.47
C SER A 153 13.99 1.46 9.36
N SER A 154 15.19 1.68 8.82
CA SER A 154 15.39 2.64 7.73
C SER A 154 14.73 2.18 6.43
N ILE A 155 14.69 0.86 6.19
CA ILE A 155 13.95 0.28 5.05
C ILE A 155 12.46 0.51 5.22
N VAL A 156 11.91 0.19 6.40
CA VAL A 156 10.49 0.38 6.72
C VAL A 156 10.09 1.85 6.58
N ILE A 157 10.84 2.75 7.19
CA ILE A 157 10.60 4.21 7.10
C ILE A 157 10.64 4.66 5.64
N GLY A 158 11.65 4.26 4.87
CA GLY A 158 11.75 4.59 3.46
C GLY A 158 10.56 4.10 2.63
N LYS A 159 10.04 2.90 2.93
CA LYS A 159 8.84 2.33 2.31
C LYS A 159 7.59 3.12 2.65
N VAL A 160 7.38 3.47 3.93
CA VAL A 160 6.22 4.25 4.36
C VAL A 160 6.22 5.63 3.74
N PHE A 161 7.35 6.35 3.76
CA PHE A 161 7.45 7.65 3.09
C PHE A 161 7.29 7.55 1.57
N GLY A 162 7.82 6.48 0.95
CA GLY A 162 7.64 6.20 -0.47
C GLY A 162 6.17 6.03 -0.84
N GLY A 163 5.47 5.16 -0.13
CA GLY A 163 4.05 4.90 -0.34
C GLY A 163 3.18 6.11 -0.05
N ALA A 164 3.47 6.85 1.03
CA ALA A 164 2.77 8.09 1.36
C ALA A 164 2.90 9.14 0.25
N THR A 165 4.12 9.34 -0.27
CA THR A 165 4.36 10.28 -1.37
C THR A 165 3.64 9.87 -2.65
N VAL A 166 3.66 8.57 -2.99
CA VAL A 166 2.96 8.02 -4.16
C VAL A 166 1.45 8.25 -4.05
N ALA A 167 0.86 7.93 -2.89
CA ALA A 167 -0.57 8.10 -2.65
C ALA A 167 -1.00 9.57 -2.67
N SER A 168 -0.19 10.47 -2.08
CA SER A 168 -0.45 11.91 -2.10
C SER A 168 -0.32 12.49 -3.50
N PHE A 169 0.63 12.02 -4.30
CA PHE A 169 0.76 12.44 -5.69
C PHE A 169 -0.45 12.05 -6.53
N GLN A 170 -0.99 10.86 -6.32
CA GLN A 170 -2.24 10.45 -6.96
C GLN A 170 -3.43 11.28 -6.48
N GLY A 171 -3.52 11.58 -5.18
CA GLY A 171 -4.52 12.50 -4.64
C GLY A 171 -4.42 13.90 -5.25
N LEU A 172 -3.21 14.37 -5.55
CA LEU A 172 -2.98 15.64 -6.24
C LEU A 172 -3.53 15.64 -7.68
N ILE A 173 -3.42 14.52 -8.40
CA ILE A 173 -4.04 14.38 -9.74
C ILE A 173 -5.56 14.53 -9.64
N LEU A 174 -6.19 13.90 -8.64
CA LEU A 174 -7.63 14.06 -8.41
C LEU A 174 -7.97 15.47 -7.91
N LEU A 175 -7.14 16.09 -7.10
CA LEU A 175 -7.31 17.46 -6.68
C LEU A 175 -7.27 18.43 -7.87
N ALA A 176 -6.46 18.14 -8.87
CA ALA A 176 -6.44 18.91 -10.12
C ALA A 176 -7.76 18.84 -10.91
N LEU A 177 -8.65 17.89 -10.60
CA LEU A 177 -9.97 17.76 -11.19
C LEU A 177 -11.08 18.48 -10.39
N ALA A 178 -10.73 19.23 -9.34
CA ALA A 178 -11.70 19.95 -8.49
C ALA A 178 -12.61 20.91 -9.27
N TRP A 179 -12.09 21.49 -10.37
CA TRP A 179 -12.86 22.37 -11.24
C TRP A 179 -14.08 21.67 -11.89
N THR A 180 -14.00 20.36 -12.12
CA THR A 180 -15.11 19.59 -12.73
C THR A 180 -16.30 19.43 -11.79
N VAL A 181 -16.08 19.66 -10.50
CA VAL A 181 -17.12 19.59 -9.44
C VAL A 181 -17.39 20.96 -8.81
N HIS A 182 -17.08 22.03 -9.54
CA HIS A 182 -17.35 23.42 -9.15
C HIS A 182 -16.71 23.86 -7.81
N VAL A 183 -15.61 23.22 -7.38
CA VAL A 183 -14.85 23.63 -6.22
C VAL A 183 -13.86 24.73 -6.65
N PRO A 184 -13.96 25.95 -6.13
CA PRO A 184 -13.06 27.04 -6.48
C PRO A 184 -11.66 26.76 -5.93
N TYR A 185 -10.64 27.01 -6.77
CA TYR A 185 -9.26 26.90 -6.32
C TYR A 185 -8.86 28.10 -5.46
N SER A 186 -8.38 27.83 -4.26
CA SER A 186 -7.60 28.77 -3.48
C SER A 186 -6.28 28.13 -3.08
N VAL A 187 -5.24 28.93 -2.89
CA VAL A 187 -3.93 28.41 -2.46
C VAL A 187 -4.06 27.73 -1.11
N GLY A 188 -4.86 28.27 -0.20
CA GLY A 188 -5.11 27.69 1.12
C GLY A 188 -5.81 26.32 1.03
N LEU A 189 -6.82 26.18 0.16
CA LEU A 189 -7.50 24.91 -0.08
C LEU A 189 -6.55 23.87 -0.62
N VAL A 190 -5.80 24.19 -1.68
CA VAL A 190 -4.87 23.22 -2.33
C VAL A 190 -3.80 22.76 -1.35
N LEU A 191 -3.18 23.67 -0.61
CA LEU A 191 -2.14 23.32 0.37
C LEU A 191 -2.73 22.57 1.57
N GLY A 192 -3.89 22.97 2.08
CA GLY A 192 -4.55 22.33 3.21
C GLY A 192 -5.00 20.88 2.87
N VAL A 193 -5.68 20.70 1.74
CA VAL A 193 -6.11 19.38 1.27
C VAL A 193 -4.90 18.49 0.98
N PHE A 194 -3.85 19.02 0.32
CA PHE A 194 -2.63 18.27 0.06
C PHE A 194 -1.92 17.83 1.35
N ALA A 195 -1.83 18.70 2.35
CA ALA A 195 -1.25 18.37 3.65
C ALA A 195 -2.04 17.26 4.37
N LEU A 196 -3.38 17.34 4.35
CA LEU A 196 -4.25 16.31 4.91
C LEU A 196 -4.14 14.98 4.14
N GLN A 197 -4.04 15.03 2.81
CA GLN A 197 -3.80 13.83 1.98
C GLN A 197 -2.46 13.18 2.31
N LEU A 198 -1.39 13.97 2.47
CA LEU A 198 -0.07 13.46 2.83
C LEU A 198 -0.09 12.79 4.21
N LEU A 199 -0.77 13.39 5.16
CA LEU A 199 -0.93 12.85 6.50
C LEU A 199 -1.74 11.54 6.51
N LEU A 200 -2.87 11.52 5.81
CA LEU A 200 -3.68 10.31 5.63
C LEU A 200 -2.87 9.22 4.93
N ALA A 201 -2.20 9.56 3.82
CA ALA A 201 -1.35 8.64 3.08
C ALA A 201 -0.25 8.04 3.95
N PHE A 202 0.40 8.84 4.78
CA PHE A 202 1.40 8.39 5.74
C PHE A 202 0.79 7.36 6.73
N SER A 203 -0.33 7.70 7.37
CA SER A 203 -0.97 6.84 8.37
C SER A 203 -1.46 5.53 7.77
N ILE A 204 -2.12 5.57 6.62
CA ILE A 204 -2.63 4.38 5.95
C ILE A 204 -1.50 3.53 5.37
N THR A 205 -0.43 4.13 4.83
CA THR A 205 0.73 3.36 4.38
C THR A 205 1.42 2.68 5.56
N ALA A 206 1.58 3.37 6.69
CA ALA A 206 2.16 2.78 7.91
C ALA A 206 1.32 1.60 8.42
N PHE A 207 -0.01 1.72 8.40
CA PHE A 207 -0.93 0.63 8.72
C PHE A 207 -0.80 -0.55 7.75
N GLY A 208 -0.78 -0.30 6.45
CA GLY A 208 -0.57 -1.33 5.44
C GLY A 208 0.78 -2.05 5.59
N VAL A 209 1.85 -1.30 5.89
CA VAL A 209 3.19 -1.83 6.14
C VAL A 209 3.23 -2.69 7.42
N MET A 210 2.54 -2.28 8.48
CA MET A 210 2.38 -3.07 9.70
C MET A 210 1.75 -4.44 9.40
N ILE A 211 0.68 -4.47 8.62
CA ILE A 211 0.03 -5.73 8.21
C ILE A 211 0.96 -6.54 7.30
N ALA A 212 1.62 -5.89 6.34
CA ALA A 212 2.57 -6.53 5.41
C ALA A 212 3.76 -7.17 6.13
N ALA A 213 4.14 -6.67 7.30
CA ALA A 213 5.24 -7.23 8.09
C ALA A 213 4.99 -8.68 8.51
N ARG A 214 3.73 -9.06 8.74
CA ARG A 214 3.32 -10.41 9.17
C ARG A 214 3.00 -11.36 8.03
N ILE A 215 2.68 -10.85 6.84
CA ILE A 215 2.19 -11.66 5.71
C ILE A 215 3.33 -11.95 4.75
N LYS A 216 3.47 -13.23 4.36
CA LYS A 216 4.55 -13.70 3.48
C LYS A 216 4.12 -13.82 2.02
N GLN A 217 2.82 -14.02 1.76
CA GLN A 217 2.25 -14.28 0.43
C GLN A 217 1.39 -13.11 -0.03
N MET A 218 1.57 -12.68 -1.27
CA MET A 218 0.83 -11.58 -1.86
C MET A 218 -0.67 -11.83 -1.92
N GLN A 219 -1.07 -13.07 -2.25
CA GLN A 219 -2.47 -13.49 -2.28
C GLN A 219 -3.16 -13.28 -0.93
N SER A 220 -2.52 -13.73 0.16
CA SER A 220 -3.04 -13.57 1.52
C SER A 220 -3.11 -12.10 1.92
N PHE A 221 -2.10 -11.30 1.54
CA PHE A 221 -2.08 -9.87 1.80
C PHE A 221 -3.27 -9.16 1.12
N MET A 222 -3.51 -9.46 -0.16
CA MET A 222 -4.63 -8.88 -0.91
C MET A 222 -5.99 -9.24 -0.29
N GLY A 223 -6.18 -10.49 0.15
CA GLY A 223 -7.39 -10.92 0.85
C GLY A 223 -7.63 -10.14 2.15
N VAL A 224 -6.60 -10.02 3.00
CA VAL A 224 -6.68 -9.27 4.26
C VAL A 224 -6.93 -7.79 3.99
N MET A 225 -6.24 -7.20 2.99
CA MET A 225 -6.45 -5.80 2.62
C MET A 225 -7.88 -5.54 2.19
N GLN A 226 -8.45 -6.40 1.32
CA GLN A 226 -9.82 -6.25 0.87
C GLN A 226 -10.82 -6.35 2.02
N MET A 227 -10.57 -7.26 2.97
CA MET A 227 -11.42 -7.44 4.15
C MET A 227 -11.41 -6.21 5.08
N ILE A 228 -10.29 -5.47 5.16
CA ILE A 228 -10.15 -4.29 6.00
C ILE A 228 -10.58 -3.01 5.28
N VAL A 229 -10.10 -2.82 4.05
CA VAL A 229 -10.30 -1.60 3.27
C VAL A 229 -11.77 -1.39 2.92
N THR A 230 -12.49 -2.47 2.58
CA THR A 230 -13.91 -2.36 2.21
C THR A 230 -14.81 -1.85 3.34
N PRO A 231 -14.75 -2.38 4.57
CA PRO A 231 -15.49 -1.79 5.70
C PRO A 231 -15.06 -0.35 6.00
N MET A 232 -13.76 -0.06 6.06
CA MET A 232 -13.25 1.30 6.30
C MET A 232 -13.81 2.30 5.29
N PHE A 233 -13.85 1.92 4.01
CA PHE A 233 -14.45 2.74 2.94
C PHE A 233 -15.90 3.12 3.24
N PHE A 234 -16.75 2.15 3.62
CA PHE A 234 -18.14 2.40 3.89
C PHE A 234 -18.38 3.11 5.23
N ILE A 235 -17.60 2.81 6.25
CA ILE A 235 -17.78 3.35 7.61
C ILE A 235 -17.27 4.79 7.71
N SER A 236 -16.32 5.20 6.89
CA SER A 236 -15.64 6.51 6.97
C SER A 236 -16.56 7.73 6.83
N GLY A 237 -17.81 7.57 6.39
CA GLY A 237 -18.70 8.70 6.07
C GLY A 237 -18.29 9.48 4.82
N ALA A 238 -17.37 8.95 4.01
CA ALA A 238 -16.86 9.62 2.82
C ALA A 238 -17.96 9.87 1.75
N LEU A 239 -18.93 8.95 1.63
CA LEU A 239 -19.99 9.01 0.63
C LEU A 239 -21.33 9.54 1.16
N PHE A 240 -21.50 9.64 2.47
CA PHE A 240 -22.74 10.09 3.10
C PHE A 240 -22.46 10.95 4.34
N PRO A 241 -23.43 11.79 4.76
CA PRO A 241 -23.30 12.57 5.99
C PRO A 241 -23.33 11.67 7.22
N SER A 242 -22.40 11.89 8.16
CA SER A 242 -22.26 11.08 9.38
C SER A 242 -23.23 11.47 10.52
N GLY A 243 -24.14 12.42 10.31
CA GLY A 243 -24.97 12.99 11.37
C GLY A 243 -26.04 12.07 11.95
N ASN A 244 -26.69 11.24 11.13
CA ASN A 244 -27.83 10.41 11.51
C ASN A 244 -27.51 8.91 11.43
N LEU A 245 -26.31 8.51 11.86
CA LEU A 245 -25.93 7.11 11.86
C LEU A 245 -26.56 6.35 13.04
N PRO A 246 -26.99 5.08 12.84
CA PRO A 246 -27.34 4.20 13.94
C PRO A 246 -26.19 4.11 14.95
N GLY A 247 -26.50 3.97 16.25
CA GLY A 247 -25.50 4.07 17.31
C GLY A 247 -24.27 3.16 17.13
N TRP A 248 -24.47 1.91 16.69
CA TRP A 248 -23.38 0.98 16.42
C TRP A 248 -22.47 1.46 15.27
N LEU A 249 -23.06 2.04 14.20
CA LEU A 249 -22.30 2.55 13.06
C LEU A 249 -21.56 3.85 13.42
N ALA A 250 -22.15 4.68 14.27
CA ALA A 250 -21.48 5.88 14.80
C ALA A 250 -20.24 5.54 15.63
N VAL A 251 -20.26 4.44 16.38
CA VAL A 251 -19.07 3.95 17.10
C VAL A 251 -17.99 3.51 16.13
N LEU A 252 -18.32 2.72 15.13
CA LEU A 252 -17.38 2.26 14.10
C LEU A 252 -16.80 3.44 13.31
N ASN A 253 -17.62 4.41 12.93
CA ASN A 253 -17.17 5.63 12.25
C ASN A 253 -16.15 6.42 13.08
N ARG A 254 -16.30 6.49 14.41
CA ARG A 254 -15.32 7.13 15.30
C ARG A 254 -14.03 6.36 15.45
N LEU A 255 -14.04 5.05 15.22
CA LEU A 255 -12.83 4.21 15.25
C LEU A 255 -12.06 4.23 13.92
N ASP A 256 -12.71 4.63 12.83
CA ASP A 256 -12.11 4.65 11.52
C ASP A 256 -11.17 5.87 11.34
N PRO A 257 -9.87 5.66 11.07
CA PRO A 257 -8.93 6.75 10.86
C PRO A 257 -9.26 7.64 9.65
N ILE A 258 -9.97 7.11 8.64
CA ILE A 258 -10.35 7.87 7.45
C ILE A 258 -11.37 8.95 7.79
N THR A 259 -12.26 8.69 8.73
CA THR A 259 -13.26 9.65 9.21
C THR A 259 -12.61 10.97 9.65
N TYR A 260 -11.48 10.88 10.38
CA TYR A 260 -10.74 12.05 10.86
C TYR A 260 -10.01 12.81 9.73
N ALA A 261 -9.82 12.20 8.56
CA ALA A 261 -9.31 12.90 7.38
C ALA A 261 -10.45 13.49 6.52
N VAL A 262 -11.55 12.75 6.36
CA VAL A 262 -12.72 13.19 5.57
C VAL A 262 -13.34 14.45 6.15
N SER A 263 -13.54 14.52 7.47
CA SER A 263 -14.17 15.66 8.13
C SER A 263 -13.38 16.97 7.92
N PRO A 264 -12.06 17.07 8.19
CA PRO A 264 -11.29 18.28 7.92
C PRO A 264 -11.21 18.64 6.43
N MET A 265 -11.06 17.64 5.53
CA MET A 265 -11.03 17.91 4.09
C MET A 265 -12.36 18.47 3.60
N ARG A 266 -13.48 17.93 4.12
CA ARG A 266 -14.81 18.42 3.80
C ARG A 266 -15.03 19.85 4.31
N THR A 267 -14.57 20.16 5.52
CA THR A 267 -14.60 21.52 6.06
C THR A 267 -13.84 22.49 5.17
N LEU A 268 -12.59 22.15 4.79
CA LEU A 268 -11.79 23.01 3.89
C LEU A 268 -12.47 23.27 2.55
N VAL A 269 -13.13 22.26 1.96
CA VAL A 269 -13.84 22.41 0.70
C VAL A 269 -15.09 23.27 0.88
N PHE A 270 -15.86 23.05 1.94
CA PHE A 270 -17.12 23.77 2.19
C PHE A 270 -16.89 25.23 2.58
N ASP A 271 -15.84 25.54 3.33
CA ASP A 271 -15.44 26.91 3.66
C ASP A 271 -15.15 27.75 2.40
N ASN A 272 -14.61 27.11 1.34
CA ASN A 272 -14.37 27.78 0.06
C ASN A 272 -15.64 27.90 -0.84
N LEU A 273 -16.73 27.21 -0.50
CA LEU A 273 -18.00 27.25 -1.25
C LEU A 273 -18.98 28.28 -0.68
N ASN A 274 -18.63 29.00 0.40
CA ASN A 274 -19.51 29.98 1.08
C ASN A 274 -20.90 29.41 1.40
N LEU A 275 -20.96 28.17 1.87
CA LEU A 275 -22.22 27.53 2.27
C LEU A 275 -22.78 28.17 3.55
N SER A 276 -24.11 28.09 3.73
CA SER A 276 -24.70 28.50 5.01
C SER A 276 -24.18 27.61 6.15
N ALA A 277 -24.10 28.20 7.36
CA ALA A 277 -23.69 27.47 8.55
C ALA A 277 -24.58 26.23 8.81
N GLU A 278 -25.87 26.34 8.55
CA GLU A 278 -26.84 25.26 8.69
C GLU A 278 -26.57 24.11 7.71
N ALA A 279 -26.31 24.42 6.43
CA ALA A 279 -25.93 23.43 5.42
C ALA A 279 -24.63 22.74 5.79
N THR A 280 -23.63 23.49 6.24
CA THR A 280 -22.33 22.92 6.67
C THR A 280 -22.50 21.98 7.86
N HIS A 281 -23.28 22.34 8.87
CA HIS A 281 -23.57 21.49 10.03
C HIS A 281 -24.31 20.19 9.66
N THR A 282 -25.24 20.28 8.73
CA THR A 282 -26.03 19.11 8.29
C THR A 282 -25.19 18.16 7.44
N LEU A 283 -24.40 18.71 6.52
CA LEU A 283 -23.59 17.91 5.57
C LEU A 283 -22.28 17.41 6.18
N ASN A 284 -21.69 18.15 7.11
CA ASN A 284 -20.47 17.77 7.81
C ASN A 284 -20.61 17.98 9.33
N PRO A 285 -21.45 17.16 10.00
CA PRO A 285 -21.63 17.28 11.43
C PRO A 285 -20.30 17.04 12.16
N PRO A 286 -20.02 17.77 13.25
CA PRO A 286 -18.79 17.62 13.99
C PRO A 286 -18.69 16.21 14.59
N ILE A 287 -17.50 15.61 14.51
CA ILE A 287 -17.21 14.36 15.20
C ILE A 287 -17.30 14.62 16.71
N THR A 288 -18.11 13.85 17.41
CA THR A 288 -18.28 14.02 18.87
C THR A 288 -17.74 12.83 19.65
N TRP A 289 -16.94 13.09 20.70
CA TRP A 289 -16.53 12.11 21.70
C TRP A 289 -17.27 12.42 23.01
N PHE A 290 -18.12 11.49 23.44
CA PHE A 290 -18.87 11.66 24.68
C PHE A 290 -19.62 13.01 24.79
N GLY A 291 -20.17 13.51 23.68
CA GLY A 291 -20.87 14.80 23.62
C GLY A 291 -19.99 16.03 23.38
N TRP A 292 -18.64 15.88 23.37
CA TRP A 292 -17.73 16.96 23.07
C TRP A 292 -17.33 16.95 21.58
N ALA A 293 -17.47 18.11 20.92
CA ALA A 293 -17.09 18.25 19.51
C ALA A 293 -15.56 18.28 19.37
N VAL A 294 -15.02 17.33 18.61
CA VAL A 294 -13.58 17.21 18.40
C VAL A 294 -13.09 18.28 17.43
N PRO A 295 -12.22 19.21 17.85
CA PRO A 295 -11.71 20.26 16.96
C PRO A 295 -10.84 19.67 15.86
N ILE A 296 -10.78 20.34 14.70
CA ILE A 296 -10.03 19.88 13.52
C ILE A 296 -8.56 19.61 13.86
N ALA A 297 -7.93 20.47 14.67
CA ALA A 297 -6.55 20.29 15.09
C ALA A 297 -6.33 18.95 15.81
N LEU A 298 -7.28 18.54 16.67
CA LEU A 298 -7.19 17.24 17.36
C LEU A 298 -7.42 16.08 16.39
N GLN A 299 -8.30 16.22 15.40
CA GLN A 299 -8.51 15.21 14.35
C GLN A 299 -7.22 14.97 13.58
N VAL A 300 -6.52 16.02 13.17
CA VAL A 300 -5.21 15.96 12.51
C VAL A 300 -4.17 15.28 13.41
N PHE A 301 -4.16 15.63 14.70
CA PHE A 301 -3.24 15.01 15.67
C PHE A 301 -3.52 13.52 15.89
N VAL A 302 -4.80 13.11 15.90
CA VAL A 302 -5.21 11.70 15.99
C VAL A 302 -4.68 10.89 14.80
N ILE A 303 -4.83 11.39 13.57
CA ILE A 303 -4.32 10.71 12.37
C ILE A 303 -2.80 10.59 12.44
N PHE A 304 -2.12 11.68 12.81
CA PHE A 304 -0.66 11.69 12.94
C PHE A 304 -0.18 10.69 14.02
N GLY A 305 -0.79 10.73 15.19
CA GLY A 305 -0.47 9.84 16.31
C GLY A 305 -0.70 8.36 15.95
N LEU A 306 -1.81 8.08 15.27
CA LEU A 306 -2.12 6.73 14.78
C LEU A 306 -1.07 6.26 13.75
N GLY A 307 -0.72 7.12 12.79
CA GLY A 307 0.31 6.82 11.81
C GLY A 307 1.68 6.54 12.44
N MET A 308 2.07 7.33 13.44
CA MET A 308 3.31 7.13 14.19
C MET A 308 3.28 5.83 15.02
N ALA A 309 2.15 5.52 15.65
CA ALA A 309 1.98 4.27 16.39
C ALA A 309 2.08 3.06 15.46
N MET A 310 1.39 3.09 14.32
CA MET A 310 1.44 2.03 13.32
C MET A 310 2.85 1.85 12.74
N LEU A 311 3.55 2.95 12.45
CA LEU A 311 4.95 2.90 12.02
C LEU A 311 5.85 2.27 13.09
N GLY A 312 5.66 2.64 14.36
CA GLY A 312 6.40 2.05 15.48
C GLY A 312 6.18 0.54 15.57
N ILE A 313 4.94 0.09 15.51
CA ILE A 313 4.58 -1.35 15.51
C ILE A 313 5.20 -2.04 14.29
N ALA A 314 5.08 -1.45 13.10
CA ALA A 314 5.66 -2.00 11.87
C ALA A 314 7.18 -2.21 12.00
N ILE A 315 7.91 -1.25 12.58
CA ILE A 315 9.35 -1.37 12.83
C ILE A 315 9.66 -2.51 13.81
N VAL A 316 8.90 -2.62 14.90
CA VAL A 316 9.10 -3.68 15.89
C VAL A 316 8.85 -5.06 15.28
N GLU A 317 7.74 -5.22 14.56
CA GLU A 317 7.40 -6.49 13.90
C GLU A 317 8.40 -6.89 12.83
N PHE A 318 8.88 -5.92 12.07
CA PHE A 318 9.89 -6.15 11.03
C PHE A 318 11.25 -6.57 11.61
N ASN A 319 11.57 -6.10 12.83
CA ASN A 319 12.77 -6.53 13.53
C ASN A 319 12.63 -7.91 14.19
N ALA A 320 11.40 -8.29 14.60
CA ALA A 320 11.11 -9.54 15.29
C ALA A 320 10.83 -10.73 14.33
N GLY A 321 10.40 -10.45 13.10
CA GLY A 321 9.84 -11.48 12.19
C GLY A 321 10.86 -12.24 11.35
N GLU A 322 12.17 -12.05 11.56
CA GLU A 322 13.30 -12.73 10.86
C GLU A 322 14.45 -12.93 11.84
#